data_ae1d23c82e56e4235cf5b11ee6ddc1d5
#
_entry.id   ae1d23c82e56e4235cf5b11ee6ddc1d5
#
_cell.length_a   1.000
_cell.length_b   1.000
_cell.length_c   1.000
_cell.angle_alpha   90.00
_cell.angle_beta   90.00
_cell.angle_gamma   90.00
#
_symmetry.space_group_name_H-M   'P 1'
#
loop_
_entity.id
_entity.type
_entity.pdbx_description
1 polymer ?
#
loop_
_entity_poly.entity_id
_entity_poly.type
_entity_poly.pdbx_seq_one_letter_code
_entity_poly.pdbx_strand_id
1 'polypeptide(L)'
;MKKLNSFHKNVYSQLGEDGILETVFPFLNKKIVDLFVVEFGAWDGVHLSNTFNFIEQGASALLIESDEERFQDLMITAKKFPKIIPKNVYIESVGENTLDNIIDKLDTNNKNPDILSIDIDSVNNLAIWKSTKLEPSILIIEFDTRFLSFETQESLKNNKIEKDNLFFDTYEYTVSRGYKLIYTSFNMIFAKENIFKELNKNYLMQPNPYKMFDFRNFIKFRVISRTELIKMYLKNYKLIPFKYFLLKLSPKMIKNIYFKNFYYKGLNR
;
A
#
# COMPACT_ATOMS: atom_id res chain seq x y z
N MET A 1 -17.73 -2.12 -18.41
CA MET A 1 -17.16 -1.71 -17.10
C MET A 1 -15.68 -1.38 -17.30
N LYS A 2 -15.19 -0.30 -16.69
CA LYS A 2 -13.76 0.05 -16.71
C LYS A 2 -13.00 -0.81 -15.67
N LYS A 3 -11.72 -1.06 -15.91
CA LYS A 3 -10.87 -1.72 -14.92
C LYS A 3 -10.54 -0.76 -13.78
N LEU A 4 -10.64 -1.17 -12.51
CA LEU A 4 -10.29 -0.32 -11.37
C LEU A 4 -8.87 0.25 -11.51
N ASN A 5 -7.91 -0.56 -11.93
CA ASN A 5 -6.52 -0.12 -12.14
C ASN A 5 -6.35 0.99 -13.21
N SER A 6 -7.37 1.30 -14.02
CA SER A 6 -7.28 2.42 -14.96
C SER A 6 -7.46 3.79 -14.33
N PHE A 7 -7.85 3.83 -13.06
CA PHE A 7 -8.04 5.06 -12.29
C PHE A 7 -6.81 5.46 -11.45
N HIS A 8 -5.67 4.77 -11.60
CA HIS A 8 -4.46 5.16 -10.90
C HIS A 8 -4.07 6.61 -11.22
N LYS A 9 -3.78 7.37 -10.18
CA LYS A 9 -3.41 8.79 -10.23
C LYS A 9 -2.61 9.12 -8.98
N ASN A 10 -1.54 9.89 -9.11
CA ASN A 10 -0.81 10.44 -7.98
C ASN A 10 -1.23 11.88 -7.73
N VAL A 11 -1.53 12.17 -6.48
CA VAL A 11 -1.66 13.54 -5.95
C VAL A 11 -0.55 13.71 -4.91
N TYR A 12 -0.52 12.85 -3.90
CA TYR A 12 0.49 12.78 -2.84
C TYR A 12 1.20 11.44 -2.79
N SER A 13 0.51 10.34 -3.13
CA SER A 13 1.07 8.99 -3.16
C SER A 13 2.04 8.76 -4.32
N GLN A 14 2.74 7.61 -4.32
CA GLN A 14 3.82 7.36 -5.28
C GLN A 14 3.37 6.69 -6.58
N LEU A 15 2.46 5.72 -6.51
CA LEU A 15 2.27 4.72 -7.56
C LEU A 15 0.80 4.52 -7.95
N GLY A 16 -0.01 5.57 -7.77
CA GLY A 16 -1.39 5.60 -8.24
C GLY A 16 -2.42 5.35 -7.16
N GLU A 17 -2.00 5.23 -5.91
CA GLU A 17 -2.85 4.91 -4.78
C GLU A 17 -3.97 5.95 -4.61
N ASP A 18 -3.68 7.24 -4.75
CA ASP A 18 -4.68 8.31 -4.61
C ASP A 18 -5.89 8.12 -5.53
N GLY A 19 -5.66 7.86 -6.82
CA GLY A 19 -6.76 7.68 -7.78
C GLY A 19 -7.59 6.43 -7.53
N ILE A 20 -6.96 5.36 -7.00
CA ILE A 20 -7.66 4.16 -6.57
C ILE A 20 -8.53 4.47 -5.34
N LEU A 21 -7.98 5.15 -4.35
CA LEU A 21 -8.70 5.51 -3.12
C LEU A 21 -9.84 6.49 -3.40
N GLU A 22 -9.64 7.51 -4.26
CA GLU A 22 -10.71 8.40 -4.74
C GLU A 22 -11.85 7.62 -5.40
N THR A 23 -11.51 6.58 -6.19
CA THR A 23 -12.51 5.75 -6.87
C THR A 23 -13.26 4.82 -5.91
N VAL A 24 -12.60 4.39 -4.84
CA VAL A 24 -13.17 3.49 -3.82
C VAL A 24 -13.98 4.25 -2.77
N PHE A 25 -13.60 5.49 -2.48
CA PHE A 25 -14.19 6.30 -1.42
C PHE A 25 -15.75 6.36 -1.44
N PRO A 26 -16.44 6.54 -2.59
CA PRO A 26 -17.91 6.59 -2.61
C PRO A 26 -18.58 5.35 -2.01
N PHE A 27 -17.91 4.21 -1.99
CA PHE A 27 -18.43 2.95 -1.45
C PHE A 27 -18.25 2.81 0.08
N LEU A 28 -17.58 3.77 0.72
CA LEU A 28 -17.52 3.86 2.18
C LEU A 28 -18.82 4.43 2.78
N ASN A 29 -19.70 5.02 1.96
CA ASN A 29 -20.96 5.66 2.37
C ASN A 29 -20.77 6.70 3.48
N LYS A 30 -19.68 7.47 3.42
CA LYS A 30 -19.34 8.54 4.35
C LYS A 30 -19.00 9.83 3.60
N LYS A 31 -19.10 10.96 4.28
CA LYS A 31 -18.49 12.21 3.81
C LYS A 31 -17.01 12.21 4.18
N ILE A 32 -16.17 12.88 3.41
CA ILE A 32 -14.72 12.96 3.69
C ILE A 32 -14.46 13.54 5.09
N VAL A 33 -15.22 14.54 5.50
CA VAL A 33 -15.07 15.19 6.81
C VAL A 33 -15.40 14.29 8.01
N ASP A 34 -16.08 13.15 7.77
CA ASP A 34 -16.45 12.14 8.77
C ASP A 34 -15.48 10.96 8.75
N LEU A 35 -14.50 10.95 7.84
CA LEU A 35 -13.47 9.91 7.80
C LEU A 35 -12.48 10.08 8.96
N PHE A 36 -12.06 8.94 9.49
CA PHE A 36 -10.90 8.80 10.35
C PHE A 36 -9.87 7.94 9.66
N VAL A 37 -8.70 8.51 9.37
CA VAL A 37 -7.60 7.81 8.72
C VAL A 37 -6.42 7.65 9.67
N VAL A 38 -5.70 6.54 9.56
CA VAL A 38 -4.50 6.27 10.34
C VAL A 38 -3.37 5.92 9.36
N GLU A 39 -2.25 6.59 9.48
CA GLU A 39 -1.05 6.30 8.71
C GLU A 39 0.17 6.34 9.61
N PHE A 40 1.02 5.34 9.52
CA PHE A 40 2.31 5.34 10.21
C PHE A 40 3.46 5.06 9.24
N GLY A 41 4.65 5.60 9.59
CA GLY A 41 5.68 5.94 8.63
C GLY A 41 5.35 7.25 7.91
N ALA A 42 4.69 8.18 8.62
CA ALA A 42 4.03 9.32 7.98
C ALA A 42 4.99 10.45 7.55
N TRP A 43 6.26 10.41 7.95
CA TRP A 43 7.26 11.47 7.73
C TRP A 43 6.68 12.85 8.07
N ASP A 44 6.55 13.75 7.05
CA ASP A 44 5.97 15.09 7.20
C ASP A 44 4.42 15.10 7.10
N GLY A 45 3.81 13.93 6.90
CA GLY A 45 2.38 13.75 6.73
C GLY A 45 1.84 14.10 5.34
N VAL A 46 2.68 14.55 4.41
CA VAL A 46 2.31 15.00 3.04
C VAL A 46 3.06 14.22 1.98
N HIS A 47 4.39 14.14 2.11
CA HIS A 47 5.25 13.56 1.09
C HIS A 47 5.07 12.05 1.02
N LEU A 48 4.67 11.56 -0.15
CA LEU A 48 4.39 10.15 -0.43
C LEU A 48 3.26 9.53 0.42
N SER A 49 2.46 10.38 1.10
CA SER A 49 1.36 9.93 1.95
C SER A 49 0.26 9.24 1.14
N ASN A 50 -0.24 8.14 1.66
CA ASN A 50 -1.38 7.41 1.11
C ASN A 50 -2.73 8.02 1.55
N THR A 51 -2.75 8.89 2.56
CA THR A 51 -3.99 9.41 3.16
C THR A 51 -4.15 10.92 3.07
N PHE A 52 -3.10 11.68 2.78
CA PHE A 52 -3.14 13.14 2.84
C PHE A 52 -4.15 13.78 1.88
N ASN A 53 -4.44 13.15 0.76
CA ASN A 53 -5.48 13.61 -0.16
C ASN A 53 -6.87 13.72 0.51
N PHE A 54 -7.18 12.87 1.48
CA PHE A 54 -8.41 12.97 2.28
C PHE A 54 -8.27 13.95 3.45
N ILE A 55 -7.08 14.03 4.05
CA ILE A 55 -6.79 14.96 5.16
C ILE A 55 -6.94 16.41 4.69
N GLU A 56 -6.39 16.75 3.52
CA GLU A 56 -6.53 18.06 2.90
C GLU A 56 -7.99 18.44 2.66
N GLN A 57 -8.84 17.45 2.36
CA GLN A 57 -10.29 17.64 2.16
C GLN A 57 -11.09 17.58 3.47
N GLY A 58 -10.43 17.48 4.63
CA GLY A 58 -11.03 17.62 5.94
C GLY A 58 -11.28 16.34 6.73
N ALA A 59 -10.72 15.20 6.33
CA ALA A 59 -10.70 13.98 7.14
C ALA A 59 -9.92 14.20 8.45
N SER A 60 -10.31 13.49 9.51
CA SER A 60 -9.52 13.40 10.74
C SER A 60 -8.42 12.35 10.59
N ALA A 61 -7.26 12.59 11.16
CA ALA A 61 -6.12 11.70 11.01
C ALA A 61 -5.35 11.46 12.32
N LEU A 62 -4.89 10.23 12.50
CA LEU A 62 -3.78 9.89 13.37
C LEU A 62 -2.56 9.62 12.50
N LEU A 63 -1.54 10.48 12.56
CA LEU A 63 -0.30 10.33 11.84
C LEU A 63 0.83 10.02 12.80
N ILE A 64 1.57 8.94 12.55
CA ILE A 64 2.60 8.42 13.45
C ILE A 64 3.93 8.38 12.72
N GLU A 65 4.94 8.99 13.33
CA GLU A 65 6.32 8.99 12.85
C GLU A 65 7.25 8.69 14.03
N SER A 66 8.15 7.74 13.86
CA SER A 66 9.07 7.31 14.91
C SER A 66 10.37 8.10 14.96
N ASP A 67 10.81 8.62 13.80
CA ASP A 67 12.01 9.45 13.70
C ASP A 67 11.71 10.86 14.23
N GLU A 68 12.52 11.33 15.18
CA GLU A 68 12.32 12.61 15.85
C GLU A 68 12.45 13.81 14.90
N GLU A 69 13.41 13.79 13.97
CA GLU A 69 13.61 14.88 13.02
C GLU A 69 12.45 14.97 12.04
N ARG A 70 12.03 13.85 11.48
CA ARG A 70 10.84 13.76 10.60
C ARG A 70 9.56 14.13 11.32
N PHE A 71 9.44 13.77 12.60
CA PHE A 71 8.30 14.16 13.40
C PHE A 71 8.18 15.68 13.57
N GLN A 72 9.28 16.45 13.63
CA GLN A 72 9.20 17.90 13.63
C GLN A 72 8.55 18.45 12.35
N ASP A 73 8.81 17.82 11.19
CA ASP A 73 8.14 18.18 9.93
C ASP A 73 6.63 17.87 10.01
N LEU A 74 6.26 16.72 10.59
CA LEU A 74 4.85 16.36 10.83
C LEU A 74 4.15 17.39 11.73
N MET A 75 4.81 17.87 12.76
CA MET A 75 4.26 18.91 13.65
C MET A 75 3.96 20.23 12.90
N ILE A 76 4.75 20.58 11.89
CA ILE A 76 4.49 21.73 11.03
C ILE A 76 3.21 21.53 10.21
N THR A 77 3.02 20.33 9.66
CA THR A 77 1.81 19.96 8.92
C THR A 77 0.59 19.94 9.82
N ALA A 78 0.70 19.35 11.02
CA ALA A 78 -0.41 19.29 11.98
C ALA A 78 -0.90 20.67 12.43
N LYS A 79 -0.01 21.67 12.52
CA LYS A 79 -0.41 23.06 12.81
C LYS A 79 -1.31 23.66 11.71
N LYS A 80 -1.12 23.27 10.46
CA LYS A 80 -1.92 23.72 9.31
C LYS A 80 -3.24 22.96 9.19
N PHE A 81 -3.26 21.70 9.62
CA PHE A 81 -4.41 20.81 9.56
C PHE A 81 -4.80 20.32 10.96
N PRO A 82 -5.64 21.08 11.70
CA PRO A 82 -5.92 20.85 13.14
C PRO A 82 -6.60 19.51 13.45
N LYS A 83 -7.13 18.81 12.44
CA LYS A 83 -7.70 17.47 12.58
C LYS A 83 -6.66 16.34 12.56
N ILE A 84 -5.39 16.67 12.35
CA ILE A 84 -4.28 15.72 12.49
C ILE A 84 -3.91 15.61 13.98
N ILE A 85 -3.86 14.38 14.46
CA ILE A 85 -3.28 14.00 15.74
C ILE A 85 -1.90 13.42 15.46
N PRO A 86 -0.81 14.19 15.62
CA PRO A 86 0.53 13.68 15.40
C PRO A 86 1.01 12.90 16.63
N LYS A 87 1.73 11.79 16.42
CA LYS A 87 2.36 10.99 17.48
C LYS A 87 3.79 10.64 17.09
N ASN A 88 4.73 10.94 17.99
CA ASN A 88 6.10 10.44 17.88
C ASN A 88 6.22 9.15 18.70
N VAL A 89 6.14 8.02 18.03
CA VAL A 89 6.24 6.71 18.67
C VAL A 89 6.63 5.64 17.65
N TYR A 90 7.48 4.71 18.10
CA TYR A 90 7.74 3.49 17.35
C TYR A 90 6.62 2.47 17.62
N ILE A 91 5.94 2.02 16.56
CA ILE A 91 4.84 1.04 16.67
C ILE A 91 5.44 -0.35 16.86
N GLU A 92 4.90 -1.08 17.83
CA GLU A 92 5.29 -2.44 18.16
C GLU A 92 4.14 -3.42 17.89
N SER A 93 4.47 -4.65 17.57
CA SER A 93 3.47 -5.73 17.48
C SER A 93 3.04 -6.28 18.85
N VAL A 94 3.86 -6.05 19.89
CA VAL A 94 3.63 -6.47 21.29
C VAL A 94 4.17 -5.38 22.21
N GLY A 95 3.49 -5.11 23.30
CA GLY A 95 3.94 -4.12 24.29
C GLY A 95 2.96 -2.96 24.47
N GLU A 96 3.46 -1.84 24.98
CA GLU A 96 2.62 -0.68 25.28
C GLU A 96 2.30 0.17 24.04
N ASN A 97 3.17 0.15 23.04
CA ASN A 97 3.07 0.95 21.83
C ASN A 97 2.43 0.17 20.67
N THR A 98 1.53 -0.76 20.99
CA THR A 98 0.71 -1.38 19.93
C THR A 98 -0.26 -0.38 19.35
N LEU A 99 -0.63 -0.55 18.08
CA LEU A 99 -1.56 0.35 17.42
C LEU A 99 -2.91 0.45 18.16
N ASP A 100 -3.42 -0.68 18.67
CA ASP A 100 -4.65 -0.72 19.45
C ASP A 100 -4.55 0.14 20.70
N ASN A 101 -3.46 0.01 21.47
CA ASN A 101 -3.25 0.81 22.68
C ASN A 101 -3.10 2.31 22.39
N ILE A 102 -2.47 2.67 21.28
CA ILE A 102 -2.33 4.07 20.88
C ILE A 102 -3.70 4.66 20.54
N ILE A 103 -4.51 3.95 19.75
CA ILE A 103 -5.85 4.40 19.37
C ILE A 103 -6.79 4.44 20.59
N ASP A 104 -6.70 3.47 21.49
CA ASP A 104 -7.52 3.44 22.72
C ASP A 104 -7.27 4.64 23.65
N LYS A 105 -6.04 5.17 23.64
CA LYS A 105 -5.66 6.37 24.41
C LYS A 105 -6.09 7.68 23.74
N LEU A 106 -6.60 7.67 22.51
CA LEU A 106 -7.10 8.88 21.88
C LEU A 106 -8.43 9.32 22.50
N ASP A 107 -8.60 10.62 22.65
CA ASP A 107 -9.89 11.22 22.99
C ASP A 107 -10.74 11.37 21.73
N THR A 108 -11.21 10.26 21.21
CA THR A 108 -12.09 10.18 20.03
C THR A 108 -13.12 9.06 20.19
N ASN A 109 -14.32 9.31 19.73
CA ASN A 109 -15.40 8.31 19.70
C ASN A 109 -15.17 7.24 18.64
N ASN A 110 -14.37 7.52 17.62
CA ASN A 110 -14.09 6.57 16.55
C ASN A 110 -12.78 5.85 16.83
N LYS A 111 -12.86 4.62 17.31
CA LYS A 111 -11.72 3.76 17.62
C LYS A 111 -11.31 2.86 16.47
N ASN A 112 -12.03 2.88 15.34
CA ASN A 112 -11.74 2.04 14.20
C ASN A 112 -11.53 2.94 12.97
N PRO A 113 -10.35 2.97 12.36
CA PRO A 113 -10.11 3.83 11.21
C PRO A 113 -10.91 3.37 9.99
N ASP A 114 -11.31 4.31 9.15
CA ASP A 114 -11.89 4.01 7.84
C ASP A 114 -10.81 3.55 6.87
N ILE A 115 -9.64 4.19 6.93
CA ILE A 115 -8.46 3.85 6.15
C ILE A 115 -7.28 3.70 7.10
N LEU A 116 -6.60 2.55 7.02
CA LEU A 116 -5.36 2.28 7.74
C LEU A 116 -4.24 2.08 6.75
N SER A 117 -3.20 2.90 6.83
CA SER A 117 -1.96 2.78 6.04
C SER A 117 -0.82 2.33 6.93
N ILE A 118 -0.25 1.17 6.60
CA ILE A 118 0.89 0.53 7.27
C ILE A 118 2.06 0.57 6.28
N ASP A 119 2.86 1.62 6.35
CA ASP A 119 3.94 1.92 5.42
C ASP A 119 5.18 2.37 6.19
N ILE A 120 5.85 1.41 6.81
CA ILE A 120 7.14 1.62 7.45
C ILE A 120 8.21 0.83 6.69
N ASP A 121 9.30 1.48 6.36
CA ASP A 121 10.47 0.87 5.70
C ASP A 121 11.10 -0.29 6.50
N SER A 122 10.30 -1.04 7.25
CA SER A 122 10.72 -2.13 8.11
C SER A 122 10.05 -3.45 7.75
N VAL A 123 10.66 -4.54 8.18
CA VAL A 123 10.16 -5.92 7.99
C VAL A 123 8.93 -6.25 8.84
N ASN A 124 8.37 -5.30 9.59
CA ASN A 124 7.37 -5.57 10.63
C ASN A 124 5.91 -5.25 10.23
N ASN A 125 5.64 -4.74 9.03
CA ASN A 125 4.30 -4.33 8.60
C ASN A 125 3.25 -5.43 8.82
N LEU A 126 3.55 -6.65 8.39
CA LEU A 126 2.63 -7.78 8.57
C LEU A 126 2.50 -8.18 10.06
N ALA A 127 3.58 -8.11 10.85
CA ALA A 127 3.52 -8.43 12.28
C ALA A 127 2.61 -7.46 13.02
N ILE A 128 2.68 -6.16 12.70
CA ILE A 128 1.79 -5.14 13.26
C ILE A 128 0.34 -5.40 12.80
N TRP A 129 0.11 -5.70 11.53
CA TRP A 129 -1.23 -6.04 11.04
C TRP A 129 -1.82 -7.30 11.71
N LYS A 130 -0.97 -8.28 12.03
CA LYS A 130 -1.38 -9.49 12.77
C LYS A 130 -1.75 -9.21 14.22
N SER A 131 -1.10 -8.23 14.85
CA SER A 131 -1.30 -7.92 16.27
C SER A 131 -2.51 -7.05 16.56
N THR A 132 -3.00 -6.28 15.57
CA THR A 132 -4.12 -5.35 15.76
C THR A 132 -5.48 -6.04 15.58
N LYS A 133 -6.45 -5.64 16.39
CA LYS A 133 -7.87 -6.01 16.28
C LYS A 133 -8.68 -5.04 15.43
N LEU A 134 -8.06 -3.97 14.95
CA LEU A 134 -8.71 -2.96 14.13
C LEU A 134 -9.25 -3.58 12.85
N GLU A 135 -10.39 -3.06 12.41
CA GLU A 135 -11.08 -3.51 11.20
C GLU A 135 -11.35 -2.34 10.25
N PRO A 136 -10.30 -1.72 9.65
CA PRO A 136 -10.51 -0.63 8.72
C PRO A 136 -11.36 -1.04 7.52
N SER A 137 -12.09 -0.09 6.94
CA SER A 137 -12.82 -0.32 5.69
C SER A 137 -11.86 -0.58 4.53
N ILE A 138 -10.74 0.15 4.51
CA ILE A 138 -9.64 0.02 3.56
C ILE A 138 -8.34 -0.16 4.35
N LEU A 139 -7.57 -1.16 3.98
CA LEU A 139 -6.20 -1.37 4.46
C LEU A 139 -5.22 -1.12 3.32
N ILE A 140 -4.21 -0.33 3.58
CA ILE A 140 -3.03 -0.14 2.75
C ILE A 140 -1.86 -0.72 3.53
N ILE A 141 -1.08 -1.60 2.93
CA ILE A 141 0.06 -2.21 3.59
C ILE A 141 1.22 -2.39 2.62
N GLU A 142 2.36 -1.83 2.97
CA GLU A 142 3.60 -2.04 2.24
C GLU A 142 4.10 -3.48 2.41
N PHE A 143 4.66 -4.04 1.37
CA PHE A 143 5.31 -5.35 1.42
C PHE A 143 6.70 -5.29 0.79
N ASP A 144 7.58 -6.19 1.24
CA ASP A 144 8.94 -6.23 0.72
C ASP A 144 8.97 -6.79 -0.72
N THR A 145 9.25 -5.90 -1.64
CA THR A 145 9.29 -6.20 -3.07
C THR A 145 10.47 -7.06 -3.51
N ARG A 146 11.49 -7.20 -2.65
CA ARG A 146 12.68 -8.04 -2.93
C ARG A 146 12.34 -9.51 -3.02
N PHE A 147 11.25 -9.94 -2.37
CA PHE A 147 10.85 -11.33 -2.18
C PHE A 147 9.64 -11.78 -2.99
N LEU A 148 9.50 -11.27 -4.19
CA LEU A 148 8.40 -11.66 -5.09
C LEU A 148 8.54 -13.05 -5.72
N SER A 149 9.69 -13.71 -5.58
CA SER A 149 9.90 -15.02 -6.18
C SER A 149 9.41 -16.16 -5.28
N PHE A 150 8.70 -17.12 -5.86
CA PHE A 150 8.28 -18.36 -5.18
C PHE A 150 9.47 -19.21 -4.69
N GLU A 151 10.65 -19.07 -5.30
CA GLU A 151 11.87 -19.76 -4.86
C GLU A 151 12.34 -19.26 -3.51
N THR A 152 12.03 -18.03 -3.18
CA THR A 152 12.38 -17.43 -1.91
C THR A 152 11.61 -18.10 -0.77
N GLN A 153 10.40 -18.60 -0.98
CA GLN A 153 9.66 -19.34 0.06
C GLN A 153 10.36 -20.63 0.50
N GLU A 154 11.01 -21.36 -0.40
CA GLU A 154 11.80 -22.54 -0.03
C GLU A 154 13.16 -22.17 0.57
N SER A 155 13.81 -21.13 0.02
CA SER A 155 15.10 -20.62 0.53
C SER A 155 14.97 -19.96 1.89
N LEU A 156 13.83 -19.29 2.15
CA LEU A 156 13.52 -18.64 3.42
C LEU A 156 13.18 -19.65 4.54
N LYS A 157 12.71 -20.84 4.20
CA LYS A 157 12.57 -21.94 5.19
C LYS A 157 13.90 -22.35 5.81
N ASN A 158 15.00 -22.14 5.10
CA ASN A 158 16.33 -22.58 5.47
C ASN A 158 17.27 -21.46 5.95
N ASN A 159 16.91 -20.18 5.77
CA ASN A 159 17.69 -19.03 6.19
C ASN A 159 16.86 -18.15 7.13
N LYS A 160 17.49 -17.68 8.22
CA LYS A 160 16.93 -16.78 9.26
C LYS A 160 16.54 -15.39 8.76
N ILE A 161 15.96 -15.24 7.58
CA ILE A 161 15.39 -13.98 7.12
C ILE A 161 13.99 -13.92 7.68
N GLU A 162 13.70 -12.88 8.44
CA GLU A 162 12.35 -12.61 8.96
C GLU A 162 11.35 -12.55 7.81
N LYS A 163 10.32 -13.41 7.88
CA LYS A 163 9.41 -13.71 6.79
C LYS A 163 8.22 -12.76 6.68
N ASP A 164 8.15 -11.73 7.50
CA ASP A 164 6.88 -11.11 7.87
C ASP A 164 6.34 -10.04 6.90
N ASN A 165 7.01 -9.76 5.77
CA ASN A 165 6.53 -8.80 4.78
C ASN A 165 6.46 -9.36 3.35
N LEU A 166 6.32 -10.67 3.22
CA LEU A 166 6.20 -11.26 1.89
C LEU A 166 4.81 -11.01 1.32
N PHE A 167 4.74 -10.77 0.03
CA PHE A 167 3.47 -10.53 -0.68
C PHE A 167 2.42 -11.60 -0.35
N PHE A 168 2.80 -12.87 -0.37
CA PHE A 168 1.85 -13.97 -0.19
C PHE A 168 1.39 -14.12 1.24
N ASP A 169 2.28 -13.99 2.20
CA ASP A 169 1.93 -14.08 3.62
C ASP A 169 0.99 -12.93 4.01
N THR A 170 1.29 -11.72 3.52
CA THR A 170 0.43 -10.54 3.72
C THR A 170 -0.92 -10.72 3.04
N TYR A 171 -0.93 -11.20 1.79
CA TYR A 171 -2.17 -11.45 1.04
C TYR A 171 -3.04 -12.51 1.73
N GLU A 172 -2.49 -13.69 2.03
CA GLU A 172 -3.23 -14.81 2.60
C GLU A 172 -3.80 -14.46 3.97
N TYR A 173 -2.99 -13.84 4.84
CA TYR A 173 -3.45 -13.41 6.15
C TYR A 173 -4.56 -12.36 6.03
N THR A 174 -4.39 -11.33 5.20
CA THR A 174 -5.39 -10.27 5.07
C THR A 174 -6.70 -10.79 4.47
N VAL A 175 -6.62 -11.70 3.50
CA VAL A 175 -7.81 -12.37 2.94
C VAL A 175 -8.51 -13.22 3.99
N SER A 176 -7.77 -13.92 4.86
CA SER A 176 -8.36 -14.72 5.95
C SER A 176 -9.10 -13.86 6.97
N ARG A 177 -8.77 -12.57 7.09
CA ARG A 177 -9.50 -11.58 7.91
C ARG A 177 -10.74 -10.98 7.21
N GLY A 178 -11.15 -11.48 6.04
CA GLY A 178 -12.36 -11.03 5.33
C GLY A 178 -12.14 -9.86 4.38
N TYR A 179 -10.89 -9.58 3.99
CA TYR A 179 -10.55 -8.53 3.02
C TYR A 179 -10.33 -9.10 1.61
N LYS A 180 -10.45 -8.24 0.62
CA LYS A 180 -10.15 -8.55 -0.80
C LYS A 180 -9.15 -7.54 -1.34
N LEU A 181 -8.10 -8.03 -1.99
CA LEU A 181 -7.13 -7.19 -2.67
C LEU A 181 -7.79 -6.48 -3.85
N ILE A 182 -7.67 -5.16 -3.91
CA ILE A 182 -8.26 -4.33 -4.96
C ILE A 182 -7.22 -3.65 -5.85
N TYR A 183 -6.03 -3.38 -5.31
CA TYR A 183 -4.92 -2.79 -6.05
C TYR A 183 -3.60 -3.21 -5.44
N THR A 184 -2.52 -3.19 -6.24
CA THR A 184 -1.16 -3.38 -5.75
C THR A 184 -0.14 -2.60 -6.58
N SER A 185 0.76 -1.97 -5.86
CA SER A 185 1.93 -1.23 -6.35
C SER A 185 3.16 -1.69 -5.54
N PHE A 186 3.80 -0.85 -4.75
CA PHE A 186 4.61 -1.24 -3.60
C PHE A 186 3.75 -1.51 -2.37
N ASN A 187 2.59 -0.90 -2.36
CA ASN A 187 1.55 -1.14 -1.39
C ASN A 187 0.51 -2.13 -1.92
N MET A 188 -0.06 -2.95 -1.03
CA MET A 188 -1.30 -3.67 -1.27
C MET A 188 -2.45 -2.84 -0.72
N ILE A 189 -3.48 -2.60 -1.52
CA ILE A 189 -4.72 -1.99 -1.06
C ILE A 189 -5.80 -3.06 -1.01
N PHE A 190 -6.36 -3.24 0.19
CA PHE A 190 -7.44 -4.16 0.45
C PHE A 190 -8.70 -3.40 0.85
N ALA A 191 -9.85 -3.94 0.47
CA ALA A 191 -11.16 -3.49 0.94
C ALA A 191 -11.86 -4.61 1.69
N LYS A 192 -12.70 -4.26 2.67
CA LYS A 192 -13.64 -5.22 3.29
C LYS A 192 -14.51 -5.87 2.21
N GLU A 193 -14.93 -7.10 2.44
CA GLU A 193 -15.65 -7.89 1.44
C GLU A 193 -16.97 -7.23 0.97
N ASN A 194 -17.69 -6.55 1.85
CA ASN A 194 -18.90 -5.81 1.47
C ASN A 194 -18.60 -4.67 0.48
N ILE A 195 -17.54 -3.90 0.71
CA ILE A 195 -17.09 -2.82 -0.20
C ILE A 195 -16.63 -3.44 -1.52
N PHE A 196 -15.86 -4.51 -1.48
CA PHE A 196 -15.41 -5.23 -2.67
C PHE A 196 -16.59 -5.72 -3.53
N LYS A 197 -17.66 -6.24 -2.92
CA LYS A 197 -18.86 -6.67 -3.63
C LYS A 197 -19.51 -5.53 -4.42
N GLU A 198 -19.59 -4.33 -3.83
CA GLU A 198 -20.12 -3.15 -4.52
C GLU A 198 -19.18 -2.65 -5.62
N LEU A 199 -17.87 -2.61 -5.35
CA LEU A 199 -16.87 -2.28 -6.37
C LEU A 199 -16.96 -3.22 -7.58
N ASN A 200 -17.12 -4.52 -7.35
CA ASN A 200 -17.17 -5.53 -8.43
C ASN A 200 -18.44 -5.43 -9.29
N LYS A 201 -19.49 -4.77 -8.82
CA LYS A 201 -20.67 -4.42 -9.63
C LYS A 201 -20.40 -3.27 -10.60
N ASN A 202 -19.47 -2.38 -10.27
CA ASN A 202 -19.22 -1.14 -11.00
C ASN A 202 -17.93 -1.17 -11.83
N TYR A 203 -16.95 -1.98 -11.43
CA TYR A 203 -15.63 -2.07 -12.06
C TYR A 203 -15.24 -3.50 -12.36
N LEU A 204 -14.44 -3.68 -13.42
CA LEU A 204 -13.79 -4.96 -13.68
C LEU A 204 -12.64 -5.15 -12.69
N MET A 205 -12.83 -6.06 -11.75
CA MET A 205 -11.81 -6.44 -10.79
C MET A 205 -10.91 -7.54 -11.38
N GLN A 206 -9.64 -7.53 -11.03
CA GLN A 206 -8.72 -8.60 -11.39
C GLN A 206 -8.76 -9.67 -10.29
N PRO A 207 -9.33 -10.86 -10.55
CA PRO A 207 -9.48 -11.89 -9.51
C PRO A 207 -8.16 -12.53 -9.10
N ASN A 208 -7.13 -12.42 -9.94
CA ASN A 208 -5.83 -13.02 -9.67
C ASN A 208 -4.87 -11.97 -9.08
N PRO A 209 -4.45 -12.10 -7.80
CA PRO A 209 -3.57 -11.14 -7.15
C PRO A 209 -2.24 -10.98 -7.88
N TYR A 210 -1.70 -12.03 -8.49
CA TYR A 210 -0.46 -11.97 -9.26
C TYR A 210 -0.59 -11.12 -10.53
N LYS A 211 -1.79 -11.05 -11.12
CA LYS A 211 -2.05 -10.21 -12.30
C LYS A 211 -2.38 -8.76 -11.93
N MET A 212 -2.71 -8.47 -10.69
CA MET A 212 -2.85 -7.10 -10.20
C MET A 212 -1.50 -6.42 -10.11
N PHE A 213 -0.44 -7.19 -9.95
CA PHE A 213 0.91 -6.71 -9.81
C PHE A 213 1.32 -5.83 -11.00
N ASP A 214 1.67 -4.58 -10.76
CA ASP A 214 2.22 -3.74 -11.82
C ASP A 214 3.72 -3.96 -11.98
N PHE A 215 4.08 -4.98 -12.77
CA PHE A 215 5.46 -5.29 -13.10
C PHE A 215 6.24 -4.12 -13.72
N ARG A 216 5.56 -3.09 -14.25
CA ARG A 216 6.21 -1.90 -14.79
C ARG A 216 6.98 -1.17 -13.70
N ASN A 217 6.40 -1.05 -12.51
CA ASN A 217 7.02 -0.41 -11.37
C ASN A 217 8.28 -1.16 -10.93
N PHE A 218 8.20 -2.49 -10.80
CA PHE A 218 9.37 -3.30 -10.46
C PHE A 218 10.50 -3.20 -11.48
N ILE A 219 10.16 -3.18 -12.76
CA ILE A 219 11.16 -3.00 -13.82
C ILE A 219 11.77 -1.61 -13.75
N LYS A 220 10.98 -0.56 -13.54
CA LYS A 220 11.41 0.83 -13.43
C LYS A 220 12.39 1.02 -12.28
N PHE A 221 12.04 0.56 -11.11
CA PHE A 221 12.85 0.75 -9.90
C PHE A 221 13.95 -0.29 -9.71
N ARG A 222 14.12 -1.23 -10.66
CA ARG A 222 15.13 -2.30 -10.61
C ARG A 222 15.09 -3.16 -9.35
N VAL A 223 13.93 -3.27 -8.74
CA VAL A 223 13.72 -4.05 -7.51
C VAL A 223 14.05 -5.54 -7.74
N ILE A 224 13.78 -6.06 -8.95
CA ILE A 224 14.07 -7.46 -9.31
C ILE A 224 15.33 -7.49 -10.21
N SER A 225 16.28 -8.34 -9.87
CA SER A 225 17.44 -8.59 -10.73
C SER A 225 17.04 -9.26 -12.06
N ARG A 226 17.91 -9.14 -13.09
CA ARG A 226 17.64 -9.83 -14.37
C ARG A 226 17.56 -11.34 -14.20
N THR A 227 18.40 -11.91 -13.36
CA THR A 227 18.45 -13.35 -13.11
C THR A 227 17.18 -13.84 -12.43
N GLU A 228 16.71 -13.14 -11.42
CA GLU A 228 15.45 -13.44 -10.73
C GLU A 228 14.25 -13.32 -11.66
N LEU A 229 14.18 -12.28 -12.50
CA LEU A 229 13.11 -12.13 -13.47
C LEU A 229 13.08 -13.29 -14.47
N ILE A 230 14.25 -13.76 -14.95
CA ILE A 230 14.34 -14.92 -15.85
C ILE A 230 13.85 -16.17 -15.15
N LYS A 231 14.29 -16.43 -13.91
CA LYS A 231 13.84 -17.58 -13.12
C LYS A 231 12.32 -17.55 -12.88
N MET A 232 11.78 -16.39 -12.47
CA MET A 232 10.34 -16.21 -12.28
C MET A 232 9.57 -16.47 -13.58
N TYR A 233 10.06 -15.95 -14.71
CA TYR A 233 9.41 -16.16 -16.01
C TYR A 233 9.41 -17.63 -16.42
N LEU A 234 10.53 -18.32 -16.28
CA LEU A 234 10.65 -19.75 -16.64
C LEU A 234 9.75 -20.63 -15.75
N LYS A 235 9.67 -20.34 -14.47
CA LYS A 235 8.86 -21.12 -13.51
C LYS A 235 7.36 -20.79 -13.59
N ASN A 236 7.02 -19.54 -13.86
CA ASN A 236 5.65 -19.03 -13.82
C ASN A 236 5.36 -18.03 -14.97
N TYR A 237 5.61 -18.43 -16.21
CA TYR A 237 5.46 -17.55 -17.39
C TYR A 237 4.06 -16.91 -17.52
N LYS A 238 3.02 -17.50 -16.91
CA LYS A 238 1.66 -16.96 -16.92
C LYS A 238 1.50 -15.71 -16.04
N LEU A 239 2.42 -15.47 -15.10
CA LEU A 239 2.35 -14.36 -14.14
C LEU A 239 3.00 -13.09 -14.68
N ILE A 240 4.09 -13.22 -15.45
CA ILE A 240 4.83 -12.08 -16.00
C ILE A 240 4.45 -11.91 -17.48
N PRO A 241 3.81 -10.81 -17.87
CA PRO A 241 3.56 -10.53 -19.28
C PRO A 241 4.88 -10.47 -20.06
N PHE A 242 4.96 -11.23 -21.16
CA PHE A 242 6.17 -11.39 -21.97
C PHE A 242 6.82 -10.06 -22.39
N LYS A 243 6.00 -9.04 -22.68
CA LYS A 243 6.48 -7.69 -23.01
C LYS A 243 7.35 -7.05 -21.90
N TYR A 244 7.06 -7.30 -20.63
CA TYR A 244 7.84 -6.75 -19.51
C TYR A 244 9.12 -7.55 -19.26
N PHE A 245 9.08 -8.85 -19.51
CA PHE A 245 10.28 -9.68 -19.54
C PHE A 245 11.27 -9.17 -20.60
N LEU A 246 10.81 -8.94 -21.83
CA LEU A 246 11.63 -8.38 -22.89
C LEU A 246 12.16 -6.98 -22.55
N LEU A 247 11.34 -6.11 -21.96
CA LEU A 247 11.75 -4.78 -21.54
C LEU A 247 12.89 -4.82 -20.50
N LYS A 248 12.85 -5.75 -19.55
CA LYS A 248 13.92 -5.89 -18.56
C LYS A 248 15.25 -6.31 -19.18
N LEU A 249 15.20 -7.13 -20.23
CA LEU A 249 16.38 -7.56 -20.97
C LEU A 249 16.88 -6.51 -21.99
N SER A 250 16.02 -5.55 -22.34
CA SER A 250 16.34 -4.53 -23.34
C SER A 250 17.44 -3.55 -22.86
N PRO A 251 18.19 -2.95 -23.78
CA PRO A 251 19.14 -1.87 -23.47
C PRO A 251 18.45 -0.69 -22.75
N LYS A 252 19.20 0.03 -21.91
CA LYS A 252 18.72 1.19 -21.14
C LYS A 252 17.99 2.23 -22.00
N MET A 253 18.49 2.45 -23.22
CA MET A 253 17.89 3.41 -24.16
C MET A 253 16.46 3.03 -24.54
N ILE A 254 16.20 1.76 -24.87
CA ILE A 254 14.84 1.27 -25.24
C ILE A 254 13.89 1.39 -24.05
N LYS A 255 14.37 1.06 -22.84
CA LYS A 255 13.58 1.24 -21.62
C LYS A 255 13.19 2.70 -21.41
N ASN A 256 14.12 3.62 -21.57
CA ASN A 256 13.87 5.05 -21.39
C ASN A 256 12.84 5.57 -22.41
N ILE A 257 12.92 5.13 -23.69
CA ILE A 257 11.94 5.49 -24.72
C ILE A 257 10.56 4.94 -24.36
N TYR A 258 10.49 3.68 -23.94
CA TYR A 258 9.23 3.07 -23.53
C TYR A 258 8.59 3.82 -22.35
N PHE A 259 9.34 4.07 -21.29
CA PHE A 259 8.82 4.77 -20.12
C PHE A 259 8.43 6.21 -20.44
N LYS A 260 9.26 6.94 -21.20
CA LYS A 260 8.96 8.32 -21.62
C LYS A 260 7.68 8.41 -22.48
N ASN A 261 7.48 7.48 -23.40
CA ASN A 261 6.38 7.60 -24.37
C ASN A 261 5.08 6.91 -23.93
N PHE A 262 5.16 5.89 -23.07
CA PHE A 262 3.99 5.07 -22.72
C PHE A 262 3.62 5.13 -21.24
N TYR A 263 4.60 5.29 -20.36
CA TYR A 263 4.36 5.32 -18.92
C TYR A 263 4.00 6.72 -18.42
N TYR A 264 4.85 7.72 -18.71
CA TYR A 264 4.61 9.09 -18.25
C TYR A 264 3.41 9.77 -18.91
N LYS A 265 3.06 9.41 -20.15
CA LYS A 265 1.83 9.90 -20.78
C LYS A 265 0.55 9.32 -20.16
N GLY A 266 0.63 8.18 -19.49
CA GLY A 266 -0.48 7.56 -18.76
C GLY A 266 -0.69 8.16 -17.36
N LEU A 267 0.36 8.74 -16.74
CA LEU A 267 0.28 9.37 -15.42
C LEU A 267 -0.18 10.83 -15.46
N ASN A 268 -0.10 11.48 -16.63
CA ASN A 268 -0.49 12.87 -16.85
C ASN A 268 -1.86 12.99 -17.56
N ARG A 269 -2.64 11.97 -17.58
CA ARG A 269 -4.03 11.90 -18.04
C ARG A 269 -4.87 11.30 -16.92
#